data_251d21ec011294d116799e16c6f92fe0
#
_entry.id   251d21ec011294d116799e16c6f92fe0
#
_cell.length_a   1.000
_cell.length_b   1.000
_cell.length_c   1.000
_cell.angle_alpha   90.00
_cell.angle_beta   90.00
_cell.angle_gamma   90.00
#
_symmetry.space_group_name_H-M   'P 1'
#
loop_
_entity.id
_entity.type
_entity.pdbx_description
1 polymer ?
#
loop_
_entity_poly.entity_id
_entity_poly.type
_entity_poly.pdbx_seq_one_letter_code
_entity_poly.pdbx_strand_id
1 'polypeptide(L)'
;LLHEAITQSLAGRIALTTLLPFSFEELRTSNHSSKATAHDYLPMQYEHILWSGTYPRVIAHGVPANEWLPNYIATYIERDVRQIQAITDLAQFTLFVRMCAGRTGQIINLSAMANECGISPNTAKAWISLLEASYIIFKVPPYHQNFNKRLIKAPKLYFYDTGLACSLLGIQSPEQVQSHFARGALFETMIATDIKKWFIHRGKQANISFWRDSNG
;
A
#
# COMPACT_ATOMS: atom_id res chain seq x y z
N LEU A 1 -1.88 10.48 -14.26
CA LEU A 1 -1.55 10.50 -15.71
C LEU A 1 -2.80 10.38 -16.58
N LEU A 2 -3.74 9.46 -16.28
CA LEU A 2 -5.01 9.37 -17.04
C LEU A 2 -5.95 10.54 -16.77
N HIS A 3 -5.93 11.13 -15.59
CA HIS A 3 -6.78 12.26 -15.21
C HIS A 3 -6.45 13.55 -15.99
N GLU A 4 -5.20 13.78 -16.34
CA GLU A 4 -4.77 14.97 -17.09
C GLU A 4 -5.09 14.86 -18.60
N ALA A 5 -5.20 13.64 -19.13
CA ALA A 5 -5.52 13.40 -20.52
C ALA A 5 -7.03 13.39 -20.83
N ILE A 6 -7.88 13.44 -19.81
CA ILE A 6 -9.35 13.47 -19.99
C ILE A 6 -9.77 14.91 -20.28
N THR A 7 -10.03 15.18 -21.55
CA THR A 7 -10.55 16.47 -21.98
C THR A 7 -11.98 16.70 -21.45
N GLN A 8 -12.39 17.97 -21.31
CA GLN A 8 -13.74 18.37 -20.85
C GLN A 8 -14.89 17.69 -21.61
N SER A 9 -14.66 17.24 -22.83
CA SER A 9 -15.66 16.55 -23.66
C SER A 9 -16.10 15.18 -23.14
N LEU A 10 -15.33 14.56 -22.22
CA LEU A 10 -15.62 13.25 -21.62
C LEU A 10 -16.23 13.33 -20.23
N ALA A 11 -16.36 14.52 -19.65
CA ALA A 11 -16.94 14.70 -18.33
C ALA A 11 -18.37 14.13 -18.27
N GLY A 12 -18.63 13.25 -17.29
CA GLY A 12 -19.92 12.58 -17.09
C GLY A 12 -20.22 11.42 -18.07
N ARG A 13 -19.28 11.08 -18.99
CA ARG A 13 -19.48 10.02 -20.00
C ARG A 13 -18.51 8.85 -19.85
N ILE A 14 -17.67 8.90 -18.81
CA ILE A 14 -16.69 7.86 -18.51
C ILE A 14 -16.88 7.35 -17.06
N ALA A 15 -16.60 6.09 -16.86
CA ALA A 15 -16.43 5.49 -15.54
C ALA A 15 -14.94 5.23 -15.30
N LEU A 16 -14.44 5.68 -14.15
CA LEU A 16 -13.07 5.42 -13.71
C LEU A 16 -13.11 4.23 -12.76
N THR A 17 -12.40 3.18 -13.10
CA THR A 17 -12.24 2.01 -12.24
C THR A 17 -10.79 1.92 -11.76
N THR A 18 -10.62 1.55 -10.50
CA THR A 18 -9.31 1.34 -9.90
C THR A 18 -9.07 -0.16 -9.76
N LEU A 19 -7.98 -0.65 -10.37
CA LEU A 19 -7.53 -2.03 -10.20
C LEU A 19 -6.35 -2.03 -9.23
N LEU A 20 -6.55 -2.70 -8.10
CA LEU A 20 -5.53 -2.92 -7.08
C LEU A 20 -4.96 -4.34 -7.19
N PRO A 21 -3.89 -4.68 -6.47
CA PRO A 21 -3.48 -6.07 -6.30
C PRO A 21 -4.65 -6.92 -5.80
N PHE A 22 -4.66 -8.24 -6.07
CA PHE A 22 -5.77 -9.12 -5.72
C PHE A 22 -6.21 -9.00 -4.26
N SER A 23 -7.52 -9.03 -4.03
CA SER A 23 -8.12 -9.25 -2.72
C SER A 23 -8.13 -10.75 -2.39
N PHE A 24 -8.29 -11.10 -1.12
CA PHE A 24 -8.42 -12.51 -0.71
C PHE A 24 -9.66 -13.17 -1.31
N GLU A 25 -10.73 -12.41 -1.54
CA GLU A 25 -11.91 -12.92 -2.21
C GLU A 25 -11.63 -13.33 -3.67
N GLU A 26 -10.86 -12.51 -4.41
CA GLU A 26 -10.46 -12.83 -5.78
C GLU A 26 -9.50 -14.02 -5.82
N LEU A 27 -8.53 -14.11 -4.91
CA LEU A 27 -7.64 -15.26 -4.80
C LEU A 27 -8.42 -16.56 -4.52
N ARG A 28 -9.41 -16.50 -3.64
CA ARG A 28 -10.28 -17.64 -3.34
C ARG A 28 -11.11 -18.07 -4.56
N THR A 29 -11.66 -17.10 -5.29
CA THR A 29 -12.54 -17.38 -6.44
C THR A 29 -11.75 -17.92 -7.64
N SER A 30 -10.53 -17.43 -7.88
CA SER A 30 -9.68 -17.90 -8.98
C SER A 30 -9.23 -19.36 -8.82
N ASN A 31 -9.14 -19.85 -7.60
CA ASN A 31 -8.73 -21.22 -7.30
C ASN A 31 -9.85 -22.28 -7.45
N HIS A 32 -11.08 -21.87 -7.74
CA HIS A 32 -12.17 -22.82 -8.02
C HIS A 32 -11.97 -23.66 -9.29
N SER A 33 -11.02 -23.31 -10.17
CA SER A 33 -10.66 -24.11 -11.34
C SER A 33 -9.54 -25.13 -11.08
N SER A 34 -8.87 -25.10 -9.97
CA SER A 34 -7.91 -26.11 -9.52
C SER A 34 -8.34 -26.60 -8.12
N LYS A 35 -8.29 -27.90 -7.89
CA LYS A 35 -8.80 -28.64 -6.71
C LYS A 35 -8.29 -28.19 -5.32
N ALA A 36 -7.70 -27.03 -5.18
CA ALA A 36 -7.28 -26.46 -3.91
C ALA A 36 -8.43 -25.64 -3.29
N THR A 37 -8.85 -25.98 -2.08
CA THR A 37 -9.91 -25.29 -1.35
C THR A 37 -9.31 -24.05 -0.65
N ALA A 38 -10.14 -23.02 -0.42
CA ALA A 38 -9.75 -21.83 0.33
C ALA A 38 -9.20 -22.13 1.74
N HIS A 39 -9.53 -23.32 2.27
CA HIS A 39 -9.02 -23.83 3.54
C HIS A 39 -7.52 -24.16 3.47
N ASP A 40 -6.98 -24.38 2.25
CA ASP A 40 -5.59 -24.77 2.06
C ASP A 40 -4.63 -23.58 2.11
N TYR A 41 -5.15 -22.34 2.01
CA TYR A 41 -4.31 -21.13 1.97
C TYR A 41 -4.21 -20.36 3.29
N LEU A 42 -5.18 -20.44 4.18
CA LEU A 42 -5.24 -19.56 5.35
C LEU A 42 -4.56 -20.06 6.63
N PRO A 43 -4.49 -21.36 6.97
CA PRO A 43 -3.88 -21.75 8.25
C PRO A 43 -2.37 -21.93 8.23
N MET A 44 -1.74 -22.13 7.07
CA MET A 44 -0.32 -22.51 7.01
C MET A 44 0.60 -21.53 6.25
N GLN A 45 0.08 -20.49 5.60
CA GLN A 45 0.89 -19.67 4.69
C GLN A 45 0.61 -18.18 4.71
N TYR A 46 0.04 -17.61 5.77
CA TYR A 46 -0.18 -16.15 5.78
C TYR A 46 1.15 -15.38 5.73
N GLU A 47 2.23 -15.92 6.29
CA GLU A 47 3.56 -15.36 6.17
C GLU A 47 4.03 -15.31 4.72
N HIS A 48 3.71 -16.35 3.94
CA HIS A 48 4.02 -16.35 2.51
C HIS A 48 3.27 -15.23 1.79
N ILE A 49 1.97 -15.06 2.06
CA ILE A 49 1.16 -13.99 1.46
C ILE A 49 1.66 -12.62 1.92
N LEU A 50 1.99 -12.46 3.21
CA LEU A 50 2.58 -11.23 3.72
C LEU A 50 3.85 -10.86 2.96
N TRP A 51 4.72 -11.84 2.72
CA TRP A 51 6.00 -11.64 2.05
C TRP A 51 5.87 -11.45 0.54
N SER A 52 5.07 -12.28 -0.14
CA SER A 52 4.92 -12.24 -1.60
C SER A 52 4.00 -11.14 -2.09
N GLY A 53 3.07 -10.68 -1.24
CA GLY A 53 1.99 -9.80 -1.65
C GLY A 53 0.99 -10.49 -2.56
N THR A 54 0.16 -9.68 -3.22
CA THR A 54 -0.95 -10.14 -4.05
C THR A 54 -0.95 -9.52 -5.45
N TYR A 55 0.20 -9.06 -5.93
CA TYR A 55 0.32 -8.56 -7.31
C TYR A 55 0.08 -9.67 -8.35
N PRO A 56 -0.64 -9.36 -9.45
CA PRO A 56 -0.96 -10.36 -10.49
C PRO A 56 0.26 -11.06 -11.09
N ARG A 57 1.39 -10.37 -11.24
CA ARG A 57 2.62 -10.96 -11.78
C ARG A 57 3.19 -12.06 -10.87
N VAL A 58 3.08 -11.87 -9.56
CA VAL A 58 3.53 -12.86 -8.58
C VAL A 58 2.52 -14.01 -8.51
N ILE A 59 1.23 -13.69 -8.35
CA ILE A 59 0.19 -14.71 -8.07
C ILE A 59 -0.23 -15.48 -9.33
N ALA A 60 -0.60 -14.77 -10.41
CA ALA A 60 -1.18 -15.40 -11.60
C ALA A 60 -0.12 -15.89 -12.61
N HIS A 61 1.06 -15.24 -12.64
CA HIS A 61 2.13 -15.61 -13.56
C HIS A 61 3.28 -16.37 -12.88
N GLY A 62 3.23 -16.57 -11.55
CA GLY A 62 4.22 -17.34 -10.80
C GLY A 62 5.64 -16.73 -10.80
N VAL A 63 5.77 -15.42 -11.08
CA VAL A 63 7.09 -14.76 -11.03
C VAL A 63 7.52 -14.66 -9.57
N PRO A 64 8.75 -15.08 -9.21
CA PRO A 64 9.23 -15.03 -7.83
C PRO A 64 9.14 -13.60 -7.25
N ALA A 65 8.55 -13.46 -6.07
CA ALA A 65 8.31 -12.17 -5.43
C ALA A 65 9.61 -11.41 -5.15
N ASN A 66 10.67 -12.12 -4.72
CA ASN A 66 11.99 -11.57 -4.46
C ASN A 66 12.72 -11.07 -5.71
N GLU A 67 12.30 -11.47 -6.90
CA GLU A 67 12.83 -10.97 -8.17
C GLU A 67 11.94 -9.82 -8.69
N TRP A 68 10.63 -10.01 -8.66
CA TRP A 68 9.72 -9.06 -9.29
C TRP A 68 9.54 -7.76 -8.49
N LEU A 69 9.36 -7.85 -7.17
CA LEU A 69 9.08 -6.67 -6.34
C LEU A 69 10.21 -5.64 -6.33
N PRO A 70 11.50 -6.03 -6.18
CA PRO A 70 12.60 -5.07 -6.29
C PRO A 70 12.64 -4.36 -7.65
N ASN A 71 12.44 -5.12 -8.75
CA ASN A 71 12.41 -4.56 -10.09
C ASN A 71 11.22 -3.63 -10.31
N TYR A 72 10.05 -3.96 -9.75
CA TYR A 72 8.87 -3.08 -9.76
C TYR A 72 9.16 -1.77 -9.02
N ILE A 73 9.76 -1.82 -7.83
CA ILE A 73 10.14 -0.63 -7.05
C ILE A 73 11.11 0.24 -7.85
N ALA A 74 12.18 -0.35 -8.40
CA ALA A 74 13.18 0.37 -9.18
C ALA A 74 12.54 1.05 -10.40
N THR A 75 11.72 0.31 -11.16
CA THR A 75 11.02 0.84 -12.34
C THR A 75 10.04 1.96 -11.97
N TYR A 76 9.28 1.79 -10.88
CA TYR A 76 8.36 2.81 -10.38
C TYR A 76 9.11 4.09 -10.00
N ILE A 77 10.21 3.97 -9.24
CA ILE A 77 11.01 5.12 -8.81
C ILE A 77 11.67 5.81 -10.01
N GLU A 78 12.29 5.06 -10.90
CA GLU A 78 13.05 5.64 -12.01
C GLU A 78 12.16 6.24 -13.10
N ARG A 79 11.03 5.61 -13.40
CA ARG A 79 10.18 6.00 -14.52
C ARG A 79 9.04 6.90 -14.09
N ASP A 80 8.17 6.41 -13.19
CA ASP A 80 6.91 7.08 -12.91
C ASP A 80 7.11 8.29 -12.01
N VAL A 81 7.98 8.16 -11.00
CA VAL A 81 8.27 9.25 -10.05
C VAL A 81 8.98 10.42 -10.73
N ARG A 82 9.96 10.15 -11.59
CA ARG A 82 10.66 11.21 -12.35
C ARG A 82 9.73 11.97 -13.29
N GLN A 83 8.76 11.27 -13.90
CA GLN A 83 7.86 11.91 -14.89
C GLN A 83 6.76 12.73 -14.22
N ILE A 84 6.27 12.32 -13.05
CA ILE A 84 5.13 12.96 -12.37
C ILE A 84 5.55 14.20 -11.59
N GLN A 85 6.68 14.14 -10.91
CA GLN A 85 7.26 15.28 -10.18
C GLN A 85 8.75 15.29 -10.47
N ALA A 86 9.31 16.41 -10.87
CA ALA A 86 10.75 16.59 -11.11
C ALA A 86 11.60 16.32 -9.83
N ILE A 87 11.49 15.08 -9.31
CA ILE A 87 12.25 14.63 -8.14
C ILE A 87 13.69 14.44 -8.59
N THR A 88 14.54 15.32 -8.12
CA THR A 88 15.96 15.35 -8.49
C THR A 88 16.77 14.38 -7.66
N ASP A 89 16.40 14.15 -6.40
CA ASP A 89 17.09 13.22 -5.50
C ASP A 89 16.32 11.93 -5.31
N LEU A 90 16.60 10.96 -6.17
CA LEU A 90 15.98 9.62 -6.11
C LEU A 90 16.47 8.80 -4.90
N ALA A 91 17.67 9.06 -4.40
CA ALA A 91 18.20 8.35 -3.24
C ALA A 91 17.41 8.74 -1.98
N GLN A 92 17.17 10.05 -1.77
CA GLN A 92 16.33 10.52 -0.67
C GLN A 92 14.88 10.05 -0.81
N PHE A 93 14.33 10.03 -2.03
CA PHE A 93 12.99 9.50 -2.26
C PHE A 93 12.91 8.00 -1.93
N THR A 94 13.88 7.21 -2.37
CA THR A 94 13.96 5.78 -2.03
C THR A 94 14.04 5.56 -0.53
N LEU A 95 14.87 6.34 0.18
CA LEU A 95 14.95 6.30 1.64
C LEU A 95 13.58 6.61 2.26
N PHE A 96 12.90 7.65 1.80
CA PHE A 96 11.58 8.03 2.28
C PHE A 96 10.53 6.93 2.09
N VAL A 97 10.51 6.27 0.93
CA VAL A 97 9.59 5.14 0.65
C VAL A 97 9.89 3.95 1.58
N ARG A 98 11.17 3.65 1.83
CA ARG A 98 11.56 2.61 2.80
C ARG A 98 11.14 2.97 4.22
N MET A 99 11.25 4.24 4.61
CA MET A 99 10.76 4.72 5.90
C MET A 99 9.22 4.61 6.02
N CYS A 100 8.49 4.85 4.94
CA CYS A 100 7.06 4.59 4.88
C CYS A 100 6.76 3.11 5.13
N ALA A 101 7.54 2.18 4.56
CA ALA A 101 7.38 0.75 4.79
C ALA A 101 7.60 0.37 6.27
N GLY A 102 8.63 0.94 6.91
CA GLY A 102 8.90 0.74 8.33
C GLY A 102 7.82 1.31 9.26
N ARG A 103 6.96 2.19 8.74
CA ARG A 103 5.85 2.83 9.48
C ARG A 103 4.47 2.37 9.02
N THR A 104 4.38 1.32 8.22
CA THR A 104 3.08 0.75 7.83
C THR A 104 2.29 0.33 9.08
N GLY A 105 0.98 0.56 9.11
CA GLY A 105 0.14 0.31 10.29
C GLY A 105 0.30 1.32 11.44
N GLN A 106 1.16 2.34 11.30
CA GLN A 106 1.43 3.32 12.35
C GLN A 106 0.86 4.70 12.02
N ILE A 107 0.61 5.49 13.07
CA ILE A 107 0.26 6.90 12.91
C ILE A 107 1.48 7.65 12.38
N ILE A 108 1.31 8.36 11.26
CA ILE A 108 2.40 9.07 10.61
C ILE A 108 2.67 10.44 11.24
N ASN A 109 3.96 10.74 11.42
CA ASN A 109 4.45 12.07 11.73
C ASN A 109 5.34 12.53 10.58
N LEU A 110 4.74 13.29 9.63
CA LEU A 110 5.47 13.73 8.43
C LEU A 110 6.66 14.65 8.73
N SER A 111 6.56 15.47 9.77
CA SER A 111 7.67 16.35 10.16
C SER A 111 8.87 15.56 10.69
N ALA A 112 8.63 14.54 11.51
CA ALA A 112 9.69 13.64 11.96
C ALA A 112 10.31 12.88 10.78
N MET A 113 9.49 12.30 9.90
CA MET A 113 9.97 11.61 8.70
C MET A 113 10.77 12.51 7.77
N ALA A 114 10.34 13.76 7.59
CA ALA A 114 11.06 14.73 6.80
C ALA A 114 12.47 15.00 7.37
N ASN A 115 12.57 15.25 8.67
CA ASN A 115 13.84 15.47 9.35
C ASN A 115 14.78 14.26 9.22
N GLU A 116 14.28 13.06 9.44
CA GLU A 116 15.07 11.82 9.33
C GLU A 116 15.57 11.56 7.90
N CYS A 117 14.82 12.01 6.88
CA CYS A 117 15.24 11.91 5.47
C CYS A 117 16.05 13.11 4.98
N GLY A 118 16.25 14.14 5.80
CA GLY A 118 16.96 15.36 5.38
C GLY A 118 16.19 16.19 4.34
N ILE A 119 14.84 16.15 4.35
CA ILE A 119 13.98 16.86 3.41
C ILE A 119 13.06 17.85 4.13
N SER A 120 12.46 18.78 3.38
CA SER A 120 11.47 19.68 3.95
C SER A 120 10.13 18.96 4.27
N PRO A 121 9.36 19.44 5.27
CA PRO A 121 8.01 18.92 5.52
C PRO A 121 7.08 19.04 4.30
N ASN A 122 7.24 20.09 3.48
CA ASN A 122 6.48 20.25 2.26
C ASN A 122 6.84 19.20 1.21
N THR A 123 8.12 18.86 1.08
CA THR A 123 8.60 17.76 0.22
C THR A 123 8.02 16.42 0.69
N ALA A 124 8.07 16.13 1.99
CA ALA A 124 7.49 14.90 2.54
C ALA A 124 5.97 14.80 2.26
N LYS A 125 5.25 15.92 2.42
CA LYS A 125 3.82 15.99 2.09
C LYS A 125 3.55 15.73 0.60
N ALA A 126 4.33 16.32 -0.28
CA ALA A 126 4.22 16.10 -1.72
C ALA A 126 4.50 14.63 -2.09
N TRP A 127 5.53 14.02 -1.49
CA TRP A 127 5.89 12.63 -1.72
C TRP A 127 4.83 11.64 -1.20
N ILE A 128 4.24 11.89 -0.03
CA ILE A 128 3.09 11.10 0.44
C ILE A 128 1.92 11.20 -0.54
N SER A 129 1.60 12.40 -1.02
CA SER A 129 0.51 12.57 -2.00
C SER A 129 0.79 11.85 -3.30
N LEU A 130 2.05 11.82 -3.76
CA LEU A 130 2.47 11.06 -4.92
C LEU A 130 2.28 9.55 -4.72
N LEU A 131 2.74 9.02 -3.59
CA LEU A 131 2.60 7.60 -3.25
C LEU A 131 1.11 7.18 -3.12
N GLU A 132 0.24 8.07 -2.63
CA GLU A 132 -1.20 7.85 -2.59
C GLU A 132 -1.82 7.84 -4.01
N ALA A 133 -1.47 8.83 -4.83
CA ALA A 133 -1.96 8.94 -6.21
C ALA A 133 -1.51 7.77 -7.10
N SER A 134 -0.37 7.14 -6.77
CA SER A 134 0.17 5.97 -7.47
C SER A 134 -0.30 4.64 -6.88
N TYR A 135 -1.21 4.64 -5.92
CA TYR A 135 -1.72 3.44 -5.25
C TYR A 135 -0.62 2.56 -4.62
N ILE A 136 0.45 3.18 -4.14
CA ILE A 136 1.50 2.50 -3.34
C ILE A 136 1.06 2.43 -1.89
N ILE A 137 0.57 3.55 -1.36
CA ILE A 137 0.09 3.68 0.02
C ILE A 137 -1.31 4.27 0.07
N PHE A 138 -1.96 4.13 1.22
CA PHE A 138 -3.17 4.88 1.57
C PHE A 138 -3.15 5.27 3.04
N LYS A 139 -3.98 6.24 3.39
CA LYS A 139 -4.17 6.71 4.76
C LYS A 139 -5.52 6.29 5.30
N VAL A 140 -5.55 5.90 6.57
CA VAL A 140 -6.77 5.62 7.33
C VAL A 140 -6.87 6.67 8.43
N PRO A 141 -7.91 7.52 8.45
CA PRO A 141 -8.09 8.51 9.49
C PRO A 141 -8.53 7.86 10.82
N PRO A 142 -8.27 8.50 11.97
CA PRO A 142 -8.85 8.06 13.22
C PRO A 142 -10.36 8.26 13.21
N TYR A 143 -11.07 7.38 13.89
CA TYR A 143 -12.48 7.61 14.17
C TYR A 143 -12.65 8.81 15.10
N HIS A 144 -13.55 9.71 14.77
CA HIS A 144 -13.94 10.81 15.65
C HIS A 144 -15.37 11.22 15.34
N GLN A 145 -16.19 11.44 16.37
CA GLN A 145 -17.59 11.89 16.19
C GLN A 145 -17.66 13.23 15.44
N ASN A 146 -16.76 14.17 15.78
CA ASN A 146 -16.67 15.45 15.10
C ASN A 146 -15.87 15.27 13.79
N PHE A 147 -16.54 15.50 12.66
CA PHE A 147 -15.96 15.37 11.31
C PHE A 147 -14.71 16.25 11.11
N ASN A 148 -14.75 17.51 11.54
CA ASN A 148 -13.62 18.43 11.38
C ASN A 148 -12.38 17.94 12.15
N LYS A 149 -12.56 17.40 13.36
CA LYS A 149 -11.46 16.81 14.13
C LYS A 149 -10.88 15.57 13.47
N ARG A 150 -11.68 14.80 12.72
CA ARG A 150 -11.22 13.66 11.93
C ARG A 150 -10.23 14.09 10.84
N LEU A 151 -10.48 15.22 10.19
CA LEU A 151 -9.65 15.71 9.07
C LEU A 151 -8.28 16.24 9.50
N ILE A 152 -8.13 16.72 10.74
CA ILE A 152 -6.89 17.34 11.22
C ILE A 152 -5.99 16.42 12.04
N LYS A 153 -6.50 15.26 12.50
CA LYS A 153 -5.72 14.30 13.26
C LYS A 153 -4.86 13.43 12.34
N ALA A 154 -3.65 13.10 12.81
CA ALA A 154 -2.71 12.29 12.06
C ALA A 154 -3.29 10.89 11.75
N PRO A 155 -3.31 10.46 10.48
CA PRO A 155 -3.81 9.16 10.06
C PRO A 155 -2.76 8.06 10.27
N LYS A 156 -3.19 6.80 10.23
CA LYS A 156 -2.31 5.66 10.01
C LYS A 156 -2.01 5.50 8.52
N LEU A 157 -0.78 5.06 8.23
CA LEU A 157 -0.30 4.78 6.87
C LEU A 157 -0.32 3.27 6.62
N TYR A 158 -0.76 2.87 5.44
CA TYR A 158 -0.74 1.48 4.99
C TYR A 158 -0.27 1.38 3.55
N PHE A 159 0.41 0.29 3.21
CA PHE A 159 0.68 -0.08 1.83
C PHE A 159 -0.50 -0.82 1.23
N TYR A 160 -0.74 -0.65 -0.08
CA TYR A 160 -1.75 -1.44 -0.81
C TYR A 160 -1.33 -2.90 -1.03
N ASP A 161 -0.05 -3.21 -0.82
CA ASP A 161 0.49 -4.57 -0.94
C ASP A 161 1.58 -4.80 0.11
N THR A 162 1.47 -5.89 0.86
CA THR A 162 2.42 -6.22 1.92
C THR A 162 3.73 -6.76 1.39
N GLY A 163 3.72 -7.44 0.24
CA GLY A 163 4.95 -7.89 -0.41
C GLY A 163 5.83 -6.71 -0.80
N LEU A 164 5.21 -5.63 -1.31
CA LEU A 164 5.94 -4.39 -1.61
C LEU A 164 6.58 -3.80 -0.34
N ALA A 165 5.85 -3.75 0.77
CA ALA A 165 6.38 -3.31 2.05
C ALA A 165 7.51 -4.22 2.55
N CYS A 166 7.36 -5.54 2.45
CA CYS A 166 8.39 -6.52 2.79
C CYS A 166 9.67 -6.33 1.97
N SER A 167 9.54 -6.16 0.66
CA SER A 167 10.67 -5.91 -0.24
C SER A 167 11.44 -4.64 0.13
N LEU A 168 10.72 -3.54 0.44
CA LEU A 168 11.31 -2.27 0.90
C LEU A 168 12.02 -2.41 2.25
N LEU A 169 11.52 -3.28 3.14
CA LEU A 169 12.13 -3.61 4.43
C LEU A 169 13.32 -4.58 4.33
N GLY A 170 13.57 -5.13 3.14
CA GLY A 170 14.66 -6.09 2.93
C GLY A 170 14.35 -7.51 3.42
N ILE A 171 13.07 -7.84 3.61
CA ILE A 171 12.64 -9.19 4.00
C ILE A 171 12.71 -10.10 2.76
N GLN A 172 13.58 -11.11 2.81
CA GLN A 172 13.93 -11.94 1.66
C GLN A 172 13.12 -13.24 1.55
N SER A 173 12.48 -13.67 2.65
CA SER A 173 11.72 -14.92 2.66
C SER A 173 10.56 -14.87 3.66
N PRO A 174 9.56 -15.76 3.51
CA PRO A 174 8.43 -15.86 4.45
C PRO A 174 8.87 -16.15 5.89
N GLU A 175 9.95 -16.93 6.09
CA GLU A 175 10.47 -17.30 7.41
C GLU A 175 11.00 -16.06 8.16
N GLN A 176 11.60 -15.11 7.43
CA GLN A 176 12.06 -13.85 8.03
C GLN A 176 10.90 -13.00 8.54
N VAL A 177 9.70 -13.10 7.94
CA VAL A 177 8.52 -12.37 8.42
C VAL A 177 8.18 -12.77 9.85
N GLN A 178 8.33 -14.04 10.22
CA GLN A 178 7.95 -14.56 11.54
C GLN A 178 8.70 -13.89 12.70
N SER A 179 9.98 -13.59 12.48
CA SER A 179 10.85 -12.96 13.50
C SER A 179 11.01 -11.45 13.31
N HIS A 180 10.46 -10.89 12.24
CA HIS A 180 10.64 -9.48 11.92
C HIS A 180 9.81 -8.57 12.82
N PHE A 181 10.41 -7.46 13.30
CA PHE A 181 9.73 -6.51 14.20
C PHE A 181 8.43 -5.94 13.62
N ALA A 182 8.34 -5.81 12.29
CA ALA A 182 7.18 -5.28 11.60
C ALA A 182 6.07 -6.32 11.36
N ARG A 183 6.21 -7.59 11.79
CA ARG A 183 5.23 -8.67 11.53
C ARG A 183 3.80 -8.27 11.87
N GLY A 184 3.57 -7.73 13.06
CA GLY A 184 2.23 -7.30 13.50
C GLY A 184 1.66 -6.18 12.64
N ALA A 185 2.50 -5.19 12.29
CA ALA A 185 2.12 -4.07 11.43
C ALA A 185 1.85 -4.50 9.97
N LEU A 186 2.63 -5.46 9.45
CA LEU A 186 2.40 -6.07 8.14
C LEU A 186 1.09 -6.87 8.12
N PHE A 187 0.81 -7.63 9.18
CA PHE A 187 -0.46 -8.35 9.31
C PHE A 187 -1.65 -7.39 9.37
N GLU A 188 -1.58 -6.35 10.20
CA GLU A 188 -2.60 -5.28 10.24
C GLU A 188 -2.78 -4.63 8.86
N THR A 189 -1.67 -4.36 8.16
CA THR A 189 -1.68 -3.80 6.79
C THR A 189 -2.41 -4.72 5.81
N MET A 190 -2.15 -6.02 5.86
CA MET A 190 -2.80 -7.02 5.02
C MET A 190 -4.34 -6.98 5.19
N ILE A 191 -4.81 -6.97 6.43
CA ILE A 191 -6.24 -6.93 6.75
C ILE A 191 -6.87 -5.58 6.34
N ALA A 192 -6.23 -4.46 6.70
CA ALA A 192 -6.73 -3.12 6.35
C ALA A 192 -6.83 -2.94 4.83
N THR A 193 -5.86 -3.46 4.11
CA THR A 193 -5.81 -3.39 2.64
C THR A 193 -6.88 -4.27 2.01
N ASP A 194 -7.09 -5.48 2.50
CA ASP A 194 -8.12 -6.38 1.95
C ASP A 194 -9.52 -5.80 2.14
N ILE A 195 -9.81 -5.23 3.33
CA ILE A 195 -11.06 -4.51 3.58
C ILE A 195 -11.22 -3.35 2.58
N LYS A 196 -10.15 -2.57 2.34
CA LYS A 196 -10.19 -1.45 1.39
C LYS A 196 -10.43 -1.92 -0.04
N LYS A 197 -9.75 -2.98 -0.49
CA LYS A 197 -9.94 -3.61 -1.81
C LYS A 197 -11.37 -4.09 -1.98
N TRP A 198 -11.96 -4.71 -0.96
CA TRP A 198 -13.34 -5.17 -0.97
C TRP A 198 -14.35 -4.07 -1.35
N PHE A 199 -14.15 -2.84 -0.84
CA PHE A 199 -14.98 -1.70 -1.22
C PHE A 199 -14.66 -1.22 -2.64
N ILE A 200 -13.38 -0.98 -2.94
CA ILE A 200 -12.94 -0.36 -4.22
C ILE A 200 -13.29 -1.26 -5.41
N HIS A 201 -13.06 -2.57 -5.33
CA HIS A 201 -13.38 -3.52 -6.42
C HIS A 201 -14.89 -3.64 -6.68
N ARG A 202 -15.72 -3.14 -5.78
CA ARG A 202 -17.18 -3.02 -5.95
C ARG A 202 -17.64 -1.62 -6.33
N GLY A 203 -16.71 -0.73 -6.71
CA GLY A 203 -17.02 0.66 -7.04
C GLY A 203 -17.52 1.47 -5.85
N LYS A 204 -17.26 1.02 -4.63
CA LYS A 204 -17.69 1.70 -3.38
C LYS A 204 -16.55 2.48 -2.75
N GLN A 205 -16.88 3.60 -2.12
CA GLN A 205 -15.93 4.35 -1.31
C GLN A 205 -15.65 3.61 0.00
N ALA A 206 -14.36 3.37 0.30
CA ALA A 206 -13.93 2.71 1.53
C ALA A 206 -13.89 3.72 2.70
N ASN A 207 -15.00 3.84 3.43
CA ASN A 207 -15.09 4.68 4.63
C ASN A 207 -14.60 3.91 5.87
N ILE A 208 -13.30 3.66 5.94
CA ILE A 208 -12.65 2.99 7.07
C ILE A 208 -11.97 4.00 7.99
N SER A 209 -11.97 3.73 9.28
CA SER A 209 -11.29 4.53 10.30
C SER A 209 -10.70 3.59 11.35
N PHE A 210 -9.57 3.99 11.96
CA PHE A 210 -9.06 3.26 13.12
C PHE A 210 -9.58 3.87 14.42
N TRP A 211 -9.75 3.02 15.42
CA TRP A 211 -10.08 3.45 16.78
C TRP A 211 -8.82 3.51 17.62
N ARG A 212 -8.71 4.56 18.44
CA ARG A 212 -7.69 4.67 19.47
C ARG A 212 -8.35 5.19 20.74
N ASP A 213 -8.12 4.48 21.83
CA ASP A 213 -8.56 4.95 23.14
C ASP A 213 -7.71 6.14 23.61
N SER A 214 -8.27 6.96 24.51
CA SER A 214 -7.59 8.12 25.11
C SER A 214 -6.37 7.74 25.96
N ASN A 215 -6.28 6.48 26.36
CA ASN A 215 -5.23 5.96 27.25
C ASN A 215 -4.04 5.29 26.54
N GLY A 216 -3.94 5.33 25.20
CA GLY A 216 -2.76 4.89 24.46
C GLY A 216 -3.03 4.02 23.27
#